data_a32884a36271b9f92a0cbc13235d3227
#
_entry.id   a32884a36271b9f92a0cbc13235d3227
#
_cell.length_a   1.000
_cell.length_b   1.000
_cell.length_c   1.000
_cell.angle_alpha   90.00
_cell.angle_beta   90.00
_cell.angle_gamma   90.00
#
_symmetry.space_group_name_H-M   'P 1'
#
loop_
_entity.id
_entity.type
_entity.pdbx_description
1 polymer ?
#
loop_
_entity_poly.entity_id
_entity_poly.type
_entity_poly.pdbx_seq_one_letter_code
_entity_poly.pdbx_strand_id
1 'polypeptide(L)' 'MTYETIKANYDRKLWNKQMVKVAVKKGVITKEQYATITGDTYSE' A
#
# COMPACT_ATOMS: atom_id res chain seq x y z
N MET A 1 2.93 10.93 -4.15
CA MET A 1 3.44 9.64 -3.69
C MET A 1 3.43 8.61 -4.80
N THR A 2 4.39 7.74 -4.82
CA THR A 2 4.49 6.69 -5.81
C THR A 2 4.43 5.33 -5.11
N TYR A 3 4.23 4.29 -5.91
CA TYR A 3 4.25 2.92 -5.41
C TYR A 3 5.54 2.63 -4.63
N GLU A 4 6.68 3.03 -5.18
CA GLU A 4 7.97 2.76 -4.54
C GLU A 4 8.09 3.47 -3.19
N THR A 5 7.61 4.70 -3.11
CA THR A 5 7.61 5.46 -1.86
C THR A 5 6.74 4.77 -0.81
N ILE A 6 5.55 4.35 -1.21
CA ILE A 6 4.62 3.68 -0.30
C ILE A 6 5.20 2.35 0.18
N LYS A 7 5.78 1.59 -0.74
CA LYS A 7 6.40 0.32 -0.40
C LYS A 7 7.55 0.52 0.60
N ALA A 8 8.39 1.52 0.37
CA ALA A 8 9.51 1.82 1.26
C ALA A 8 9.01 2.22 2.65
N ASN A 9 7.96 3.04 2.70
CA ASN A 9 7.38 3.46 3.97
C ASN A 9 6.81 2.27 4.75
N TYR A 10 6.16 1.36 4.05
CA TYR A 10 5.63 0.17 4.69
C TYR A 10 6.74 -0.74 5.19
N ASP A 11 7.78 -0.94 4.39
CA ASP A 11 8.92 -1.77 4.77
C ASP A 11 9.64 -1.21 5.99
N ARG A 12 9.66 0.12 6.13
CA ARG A 12 10.27 0.80 7.28
C ARG A 12 9.33 0.88 8.47
N LYS A 13 8.12 0.33 8.34
CA LYS A 13 7.09 0.35 9.37
C LYS A 13 6.60 1.75 9.71
N LEU A 14 6.82 2.71 8.80
CA LEU A 14 6.26 4.05 8.93
C LEU A 14 4.78 4.06 8.59
N TRP A 15 4.33 3.14 7.75
CA TRP A 15 2.93 2.99 7.35
C TRP A 15 2.41 1.63 7.78
N ASN A 16 1.12 1.57 8.08
CA ASN A 16 0.44 0.31 8.34
C ASN A 16 -0.44 -0.06 7.14
N LYS A 17 -1.07 -1.23 7.21
CA LYS A 17 -1.91 -1.72 6.11
C LYS A 17 -3.06 -0.79 5.80
N GLN A 18 -3.64 -0.15 6.81
CA GLN A 18 -4.75 0.78 6.58
C GLN A 18 -4.31 1.98 5.76
N MET A 19 -3.10 2.48 5.97
CA MET A 19 -2.58 3.60 5.20
C MET A 19 -2.36 3.20 3.74
N VAL A 20 -1.88 1.98 3.51
CA VAL A 20 -1.72 1.46 2.16
C VAL A 20 -3.09 1.29 1.49
N LYS A 21 -4.09 0.84 2.23
CA LYS A 21 -5.46 0.75 1.71
C LYS A 21 -6.00 2.09 1.28
N VAL A 22 -5.74 3.13 2.05
CA VAL A 22 -6.16 4.49 1.70
C VAL A 22 -5.52 4.91 0.37
N ALA A 23 -4.25 4.57 0.16
CA ALA A 23 -3.59 4.86 -1.11
C ALA A 23 -4.28 4.16 -2.28
N VAL A 24 -4.77 2.93 -2.09
CA VAL A 24 -5.54 2.22 -3.11
C VAL A 24 -6.84 2.97 -3.38
N LYS A 25 -7.55 3.38 -2.34
CA LYS A 25 -8.82 4.09 -2.49
C LYS A 25 -8.67 5.41 -3.22
N LYS A 26 -7.54 6.08 -3.02
CA LYS A 26 -7.27 7.35 -3.68
C LYS A 26 -6.72 7.19 -5.09
N GLY A 27 -6.50 5.95 -5.53
CA GLY A 27 -6.00 5.68 -6.86
C GLY A 27 -4.50 5.91 -7.02
N VAL A 28 -3.76 6.02 -5.93
CA VAL A 28 -2.31 6.19 -5.97
C VAL A 28 -1.64 4.88 -6.37
N ILE A 29 -2.16 3.77 -5.87
CA ILE A 29 -1.67 2.43 -6.23
C ILE A 29 -2.87 1.54 -6.53
N THR A 30 -2.59 0.36 -7.11
CA THR A 30 -3.64 -0.61 -7.44
C THR A 30 -3.78 -1.64 -6.33
N LYS A 31 -4.86 -2.42 -6.41
CA LYS A 31 -5.07 -3.53 -5.48
C LYS A 31 -3.95 -4.56 -5.56
N GLU A 32 -3.45 -4.80 -6.77
CA GLU A 32 -2.33 -5.72 -6.97
C GLU A 32 -1.07 -5.20 -6.29
N GLN A 33 -0.83 -3.90 -6.40
CA GLN A 33 0.32 -3.27 -5.74
C GLN A 33 0.19 -3.34 -4.22
N TYR A 34 -1.03 -3.20 -3.70
CA TYR A 34 -1.27 -3.37 -2.28
C TYR A 34 -0.84 -4.77 -1.83
N ALA A 35 -1.24 -5.79 -2.58
CA ALA A 35 -0.88 -7.17 -2.25
C ALA A 35 0.64 -7.36 -2.28
N THR A 36 1.31 -6.76 -3.27
CA THR A 36 2.75 -6.84 -3.38
C THR A 36 3.45 -6.19 -2.19
N ILE A 37 2.93 -5.04 -1.75
CA ILE A 37 3.52 -4.29 -0.65
C ILE A 37 3.32 -5.00 0.69
N THR A 38 2.09 -5.41 0.97
CA THR A 38 1.72 -5.92 2.30
C THR A 38 1.77 -7.43 2.40
N GLY A 39 1.76 -8.12 1.27
CA GLY A 39 1.68 -9.58 1.25
C GLY A 39 0.27 -10.13 1.46
N ASP A 40 -0.73 -9.26 1.54
CA ASP A 40 -2.12 -9.66 1.75
C ASP A 40 -2.97 -9.19 0.57
N THR A 41 -3.97 -9.99 0.22
CA THR A 41 -4.93 -9.58 -0.80
C THR A 41 -5.73 -8.39 -0.31
N TYR A 42 -5.93 -7.39 -1.18
CA TYR A 42 -6.72 -6.23 -0.82
C TYR A 42 -8.17 -6.64 -0.57
N SER A 43 -8.70 -6.24 0.56
CA SER A 43 -10.07 -6.48 0.94
C SER A 43 -10.64 -5.22 1.57
N GLU A 44 -11.74 -4.76 1.03
CA GLU A 44 -12.41 -3.59 1.58
C GLU A 44 -13.08 -3.88 2.90
#